data_4eb002997d82a298b747f1ade2faf007
#
_entry.id   4eb002997d82a298b747f1ade2faf007
#
_cell.length_a   1.000
_cell.length_b   1.000
_cell.length_c   1.000
_cell.angle_alpha   90.00
_cell.angle_beta   90.00
_cell.angle_gamma   90.00
#
_symmetry.space_group_name_H-M   'P 1'
#
loop_
_entity.id
_entity.type
_entity.pdbx_description
1 polymer ?
#
loop_
_entity_poly.entity_id
_entity_poly.type
_entity_poly.pdbx_seq_one_letter_code
_entity_poly.pdbx_strand_id
1 'polypeptide(L)'
;MSFLLDTNILSAHMRRPSGLAHRFFQHSGRLYTTSVVLGELFVWAYNRPDPTKIVNAIDELLFQQVTALDFDRDCANEFGRVRIQLRRNGIEVPSVDLMIASVALIYDLTLVTHNTTDFENIPGLRLDDWLEP
;
A
#
# COMPACT_ATOMS: atom_id res chain seq x y z
N MET A 1 -6.46 3.93 -15.01
CA MET A 1 -5.75 4.23 -13.75
C MET A 1 -5.78 3.01 -12.83
N SER A 2 -4.66 2.71 -12.22
CA SER A 2 -4.53 1.57 -11.31
C SER A 2 -4.04 2.06 -9.95
N PHE A 3 -4.27 1.27 -8.92
CA PHE A 3 -4.13 1.70 -7.53
C PHE A 3 -3.26 0.74 -6.74
N LEU A 4 -2.41 1.29 -5.88
CA LEU A 4 -1.67 0.54 -4.87
C LEU A 4 -2.32 0.80 -3.52
N LEU A 5 -2.80 -0.25 -2.88
CA LEU A 5 -3.55 -0.14 -1.62
C LEU A 5 -2.61 -0.31 -0.43
N ASP A 6 -2.57 0.70 0.43
CA ASP A 6 -1.75 0.71 1.64
C ASP A 6 -2.37 -0.17 2.73
N THR A 7 -1.59 -0.45 3.76
CA THR A 7 -1.97 -1.32 4.89
C THR A 7 -3.28 -0.89 5.54
N ASN A 8 -3.43 0.41 5.82
CA ASN A 8 -4.63 0.92 6.50
C ASN A 8 -5.90 0.76 5.65
N ILE A 9 -5.80 0.83 4.33
CA ILE A 9 -6.93 0.61 3.42
C ILE A 9 -7.31 -0.87 3.41
N LEU A 10 -6.33 -1.76 3.27
CA LEU A 10 -6.59 -3.20 3.23
C LEU A 10 -7.11 -3.71 4.58
N SER A 11 -6.52 -3.27 5.69
CA SER A 11 -7.01 -3.67 7.01
C SER A 11 -8.42 -3.16 7.28
N ALA A 12 -8.75 -1.94 6.84
CA ALA A 12 -10.11 -1.40 6.95
C ALA A 12 -11.10 -2.21 6.13
N HIS A 13 -10.74 -2.58 4.91
CA HIS A 13 -11.57 -3.40 4.04
C HIS A 13 -11.79 -4.80 4.64
N MET A 14 -10.77 -5.39 5.23
CA MET A 14 -10.87 -6.72 5.84
C MET A 14 -11.73 -6.70 7.11
N ARG A 15 -11.70 -5.59 7.90
CA ARG A 15 -12.53 -5.45 9.11
C ARG A 15 -13.98 -5.06 8.79
N ARG A 16 -14.20 -4.23 7.77
CA ARG A 16 -15.52 -3.72 7.38
C ARG A 16 -15.64 -3.67 5.86
N PRO A 17 -15.84 -4.82 5.19
CA PRO A 17 -15.89 -4.86 3.72
C PRO A 17 -16.94 -3.92 3.12
N SER A 18 -18.09 -3.73 3.78
CA SER A 18 -19.17 -2.89 3.26
C SER A 18 -18.76 -1.43 3.08
N GLY A 19 -17.80 -0.93 3.84
CA GLY A 19 -17.36 0.46 3.75
C GLY A 19 -16.60 0.79 2.48
N LEU A 20 -15.89 -0.19 1.91
CA LEU A 20 -15.04 0.00 0.73
C LEU A 20 -15.46 -0.89 -0.45
N ALA A 21 -16.48 -1.71 -0.27
CA ALA A 21 -16.90 -2.69 -1.30
C ALA A 21 -17.17 -2.03 -2.65
N HIS A 22 -17.79 -0.85 -2.66
CA HIS A 22 -18.08 -0.14 -3.91
C HIS A 22 -16.81 0.29 -4.64
N ARG A 23 -15.75 0.69 -3.92
CA ARG A 23 -14.46 1.05 -4.50
C ARG A 23 -13.77 -0.15 -5.09
N PHE A 24 -13.78 -1.27 -4.36
CA PHE A 24 -13.18 -2.53 -4.83
C PHE A 24 -13.90 -3.05 -6.07
N PHE A 25 -15.22 -2.95 -6.10
CA PHE A 25 -16.00 -3.32 -7.28
C PHE A 25 -15.73 -2.39 -8.46
N GLN A 26 -15.76 -1.07 -8.23
CA GLN A 26 -15.57 -0.05 -9.27
C GLN A 26 -14.21 -0.20 -9.97
N HIS A 27 -13.17 -0.55 -9.22
CA HIS A 27 -11.80 -0.63 -9.72
C HIS A 27 -11.29 -2.06 -9.87
N SER A 28 -12.20 -3.02 -9.95
CA SER A 28 -11.86 -4.44 -10.11
C SER A 28 -10.89 -4.65 -11.27
N GLY A 29 -9.86 -5.48 -11.05
CA GLY A 29 -8.82 -5.75 -12.03
C GLY A 29 -7.70 -4.70 -12.08
N ARG A 30 -7.81 -3.61 -11.31
CA ARG A 30 -6.83 -2.52 -11.26
C ARG A 30 -6.31 -2.28 -9.85
N LEU A 31 -6.47 -3.24 -8.97
CA LEU A 31 -6.09 -3.14 -7.57
C LEU A 31 -4.83 -3.94 -7.31
N TYR A 32 -3.84 -3.27 -6.73
CA TYR A 32 -2.53 -3.82 -6.42
C TYR A 32 -2.18 -3.54 -4.97
N THR A 33 -1.28 -4.31 -4.44
CA THR A 33 -0.56 -4.02 -3.21
C THR A 33 0.90 -4.41 -3.42
N THR A 34 1.69 -4.40 -2.37
CA THR A 34 3.10 -4.80 -2.45
C THR A 34 3.43 -5.77 -1.33
N SER A 35 4.46 -6.59 -1.54
CA SER A 35 4.99 -7.48 -0.51
C SER A 35 5.34 -6.75 0.78
N VAL A 36 5.73 -5.47 0.69
CA VAL A 36 6.00 -4.62 1.87
C VAL A 36 4.73 -4.42 2.71
N VAL A 37 3.61 -4.10 2.06
CA VAL A 37 2.30 -3.99 2.74
C VAL A 37 1.87 -5.34 3.31
N LEU A 38 2.09 -6.43 2.56
CA LEU A 38 1.77 -7.76 3.06
C LEU A 38 2.52 -8.06 4.35
N GLY A 39 3.80 -7.68 4.44
CA GLY A 39 4.57 -7.85 5.67
C GLY A 39 3.91 -7.15 6.86
N GLU A 40 3.42 -5.93 6.67
CA GLU A 40 2.70 -5.21 7.72
C GLU A 40 1.38 -5.89 8.09
N LEU A 41 0.64 -6.40 7.11
CA LEU A 41 -0.59 -7.14 7.36
C LEU A 41 -0.33 -8.43 8.13
N PHE A 42 0.76 -9.13 7.82
CA PHE A 42 1.13 -10.33 8.58
C PHE A 42 1.55 -10.01 10.02
N VAL A 43 2.22 -8.87 10.27
CA VAL A 43 2.48 -8.41 11.63
C VAL A 43 1.16 -8.24 12.38
N TRP A 44 0.18 -7.60 11.76
CA TRP A 44 -1.15 -7.45 12.35
C TRP A 44 -1.79 -8.81 12.65
N ALA A 45 -1.70 -9.76 11.70
CA ALA A 45 -2.27 -11.10 11.88
C ALA A 45 -1.64 -11.83 13.09
N TYR A 46 -0.30 -11.86 13.14
CA TYR A 46 0.41 -12.60 14.17
C TYR A 46 0.38 -11.93 15.55
N ASN A 47 -0.03 -10.67 15.62
CA ASN A 47 -0.24 -9.98 16.88
C ASN A 47 -1.61 -10.31 17.51
N ARG A 48 -2.41 -11.16 16.89
CA ARG A 48 -3.72 -11.58 17.41
C ARG A 48 -3.63 -12.96 18.05
N PRO A 49 -4.56 -13.26 18.99
CA PRO A 49 -4.58 -14.58 19.65
C PRO A 49 -4.72 -15.74 18.67
N ASP A 50 -5.51 -15.55 17.60
CA ASP A 50 -5.66 -16.54 16.52
C ASP A 50 -5.33 -15.86 15.19
N PRO A 51 -4.10 -16.02 14.69
CA PRO A 51 -3.69 -15.38 13.43
C PRO A 51 -4.30 -16.03 12.20
N THR A 52 -4.76 -17.28 12.28
CA THR A 52 -5.21 -18.07 11.13
C THR A 52 -6.31 -17.38 10.35
N LYS A 53 -7.26 -16.77 11.05
CA LYS A 53 -8.39 -16.08 10.41
C LYS A 53 -7.92 -14.93 9.52
N ILE A 54 -6.98 -14.13 10.01
CA ILE A 54 -6.45 -12.99 9.25
C ILE A 54 -5.55 -13.47 8.10
N VAL A 55 -4.70 -14.47 8.35
CA VAL A 55 -3.85 -15.05 7.30
C VAL A 55 -4.69 -15.58 6.15
N ASN A 56 -5.75 -16.32 6.47
CA ASN A 56 -6.66 -16.84 5.43
C ASN A 56 -7.38 -15.72 4.68
N ALA A 57 -7.77 -14.64 5.36
CA ALA A 57 -8.39 -13.49 4.73
C ALA A 57 -7.42 -12.76 3.79
N ILE A 58 -6.15 -12.67 4.14
CA ILE A 58 -5.11 -12.11 3.28
C ILE A 58 -4.98 -12.96 2.01
N ASP A 59 -4.89 -14.28 2.15
CA ASP A 59 -4.76 -15.19 1.01
C ASP A 59 -5.97 -15.09 0.08
N GLU A 60 -7.17 -15.00 0.63
CA GLU A 60 -8.39 -14.85 -0.15
C GLU A 60 -8.43 -13.52 -0.89
N LEU A 61 -8.00 -12.43 -0.24
CA LEU A 61 -7.89 -11.11 -0.85
C LEU A 61 -6.96 -11.14 -2.07
N LEU A 62 -5.81 -11.77 -1.93
CA LEU A 62 -4.83 -11.90 -3.01
C LEU A 62 -5.32 -12.79 -4.14
N PHE A 63 -6.11 -13.80 -3.82
CA PHE A 63 -6.68 -14.70 -4.84
C PHE A 63 -7.78 -14.02 -5.64
N GLN A 64 -8.62 -13.23 -4.99
CA GLN A 64 -9.87 -12.74 -5.60
C GLN A 64 -9.84 -11.28 -6.05
N GLN A 65 -9.10 -10.40 -5.37
CA GLN A 65 -9.31 -8.96 -5.53
C GLN A 65 -8.06 -8.15 -5.84
N VAL A 66 -6.91 -8.52 -5.31
CA VAL A 66 -5.73 -7.66 -5.31
C VAL A 66 -4.50 -8.45 -5.76
N THR A 67 -3.69 -7.83 -6.62
CA THR A 67 -2.42 -8.42 -7.08
C THR A 67 -1.27 -7.82 -6.27
N ALA A 68 -0.41 -8.67 -5.72
CA ALA A 68 0.77 -8.23 -4.99
C ALA A 68 1.96 -8.03 -5.93
N LEU A 69 2.62 -6.88 -5.82
CA LEU A 69 3.85 -6.55 -6.53
C LEU A 69 5.03 -6.62 -5.56
N ASP A 70 6.13 -7.21 -5.99
CA ASP A 70 7.32 -7.30 -5.18
C ASP A 70 8.09 -5.99 -5.18
N PHE A 71 8.77 -5.70 -4.06
CA PHE A 71 9.76 -4.63 -4.00
C PHE A 71 11.03 -5.15 -4.71
N ASP A 72 11.07 -4.94 -6.03
CA ASP A 72 12.11 -5.49 -6.88
C ASP A 72 13.32 -4.54 -7.03
N ARG A 73 14.25 -4.92 -7.91
CA ARG A 73 15.48 -4.14 -8.13
C ARG A 73 15.17 -2.72 -8.57
N ASP A 74 14.20 -2.52 -9.45
CA ASP A 74 13.85 -1.20 -9.94
C ASP A 74 13.21 -0.34 -8.86
N CYS A 75 12.38 -0.95 -8.01
CA CYS A 75 11.84 -0.28 -6.83
C CYS A 75 12.94 0.12 -5.86
N ALA A 76 13.93 -0.74 -5.65
CA ALA A 76 15.08 -0.45 -4.77
C ALA A 76 15.90 0.71 -5.31
N ASN A 77 16.12 0.78 -6.63
CA ASN A 77 16.82 1.89 -7.27
C ASN A 77 16.07 3.21 -7.08
N GLU A 78 14.75 3.19 -7.29
CA GLU A 78 13.90 4.37 -7.07
C GLU A 78 13.92 4.81 -5.61
N PHE A 79 13.86 3.85 -4.68
CA PHE A 79 13.98 4.12 -3.25
C PHE A 79 15.25 4.93 -2.94
N GLY A 80 16.40 4.47 -3.45
CA GLY A 80 17.68 5.15 -3.20
C GLY A 80 17.72 6.55 -3.80
N ARG A 81 17.25 6.69 -5.03
CA ARG A 81 17.21 7.98 -5.74
C ARG A 81 16.34 8.99 -5.00
N VAL A 82 15.13 8.59 -4.61
CA VAL A 82 14.17 9.48 -3.93
C VAL A 82 14.64 9.80 -2.51
N ARG A 83 15.21 8.82 -1.79
CA ARG A 83 15.76 9.04 -0.44
C ARG A 83 16.78 10.19 -0.45
N ILE A 84 17.71 10.17 -1.37
CA ILE A 84 18.76 11.19 -1.45
C ILE A 84 18.17 12.54 -1.86
N GLN A 85 17.23 12.55 -2.81
CA GLN A 85 16.56 13.78 -3.21
C GLN A 85 15.83 14.44 -2.02
N LEU A 86 15.13 13.65 -1.22
CA LEU A 86 14.42 14.15 -0.04
C LEU A 86 15.39 14.67 1.02
N ARG A 87 16.47 13.93 1.30
CA ARG A 87 17.49 14.34 2.29
C ARG A 87 18.16 15.64 1.92
N ARG A 88 18.40 15.89 0.65
CA ARG A 88 18.96 17.16 0.18
C ARG A 88 18.04 18.34 0.46
N ASN A 89 16.76 18.10 0.62
CA ASN A 89 15.77 19.10 1.00
C ASN A 89 15.40 19.05 2.48
N GLY A 90 16.15 18.30 3.30
CA GLY A 90 15.92 18.18 4.73
C GLY A 90 14.69 17.37 5.11
N ILE A 91 14.21 16.50 4.22
CA ILE A 91 12.98 15.72 4.43
C ILE A 91 13.34 14.26 4.73
N GLU A 92 12.84 13.74 5.84
CA GLU A 92 12.90 12.32 6.18
C GLU A 92 11.53 11.69 6.06
N VAL A 93 11.49 10.53 5.39
CA VAL A 93 10.30 9.69 5.27
C VAL A 93 10.66 8.32 5.84
N PRO A 94 9.82 7.71 6.67
CA PRO A 94 10.11 6.35 7.19
C PRO A 94 10.39 5.37 6.05
N SER A 95 11.32 4.45 6.28
CA SER A 95 11.79 3.54 5.21
C SER A 95 10.68 2.69 4.62
N VAL A 96 9.77 2.17 5.46
CA VAL A 96 8.67 1.34 4.96
C VAL A 96 7.75 2.16 4.05
N ASP A 97 7.41 3.38 4.44
CA ASP A 97 6.59 4.27 3.62
C ASP A 97 7.26 4.59 2.29
N LEU A 98 8.57 4.85 2.32
CA LEU A 98 9.30 5.13 1.08
C LEU A 98 9.42 3.90 0.19
N MET A 99 9.52 2.69 0.76
CA MET A 99 9.47 1.46 -0.02
C MET A 99 8.13 1.30 -0.75
N ILE A 100 7.02 1.54 -0.05
CA ILE A 100 5.68 1.46 -0.63
C ILE A 100 5.54 2.49 -1.75
N ALA A 101 5.94 3.72 -1.49
CA ALA A 101 5.89 4.80 -2.47
C ALA A 101 6.72 4.48 -3.71
N SER A 102 7.89 3.85 -3.53
CA SER A 102 8.77 3.47 -4.64
C SER A 102 8.12 2.46 -5.57
N VAL A 103 7.39 1.50 -5.03
CA VAL A 103 6.60 0.55 -5.85
C VAL A 103 5.54 1.30 -6.65
N ALA A 104 4.82 2.22 -6.03
CA ALA A 104 3.79 3.01 -6.72
C ALA A 104 4.40 3.85 -7.85
N LEU A 105 5.55 4.46 -7.62
CA LEU A 105 6.22 5.26 -8.64
C LEU A 105 6.68 4.42 -9.84
N ILE A 106 7.32 3.28 -9.57
CA ILE A 106 7.86 2.41 -10.64
C ILE A 106 6.73 1.80 -11.49
N TYR A 107 5.62 1.40 -10.87
CA TYR A 107 4.52 0.75 -11.58
C TYR A 107 3.41 1.74 -11.98
N ASP A 108 3.64 3.04 -11.80
CA ASP A 108 2.71 4.11 -12.20
C ASP A 108 1.31 3.93 -11.58
N LEU A 109 1.31 3.71 -10.27
CA LEU A 109 0.08 3.49 -9.50
C LEU A 109 -0.24 4.69 -8.62
N THR A 110 -1.52 4.97 -8.45
CA THR A 110 -1.97 5.90 -7.41
C THR A 110 -1.95 5.17 -6.07
N LEU A 111 -1.22 5.73 -5.11
CA LEU A 111 -1.18 5.17 -3.76
C LEU A 111 -2.44 5.58 -3.00
N VAL A 112 -3.22 4.60 -2.58
CA VAL A 112 -4.42 4.80 -1.76
C VAL A 112 -4.04 4.56 -0.31
N THR A 113 -4.09 5.61 0.49
CA THR A 113 -3.70 5.58 1.90
C THR A 113 -4.52 6.58 2.70
N HIS A 114 -4.77 6.25 3.96
CA HIS A 114 -5.38 7.21 4.89
C HIS A 114 -4.36 8.22 5.44
N ASN A 115 -3.08 7.89 5.37
CA ASN A 115 -1.99 8.71 5.90
C ASN A 115 -1.33 9.56 4.80
N THR A 116 -2.13 10.34 4.07
CA THR A 116 -1.63 11.10 2.92
C THR A 116 -0.53 12.09 3.30
N THR A 117 -0.56 12.65 4.52
CA THR A 117 0.46 13.59 4.98
C THR A 117 1.85 12.95 5.07
N ASP A 118 1.93 11.63 5.32
CA ASP A 118 3.21 10.93 5.41
C ASP A 118 3.89 10.78 4.04
N PHE A 119 3.12 10.92 2.97
CA PHE A 119 3.59 10.70 1.59
C PHE A 119 3.60 11.97 0.73
N GLU A 120 3.05 13.08 1.21
CA GLU A 120 2.79 14.27 0.38
C GLU A 120 4.06 14.93 -0.17
N ASN A 121 5.21 14.73 0.49
CA ASN A 121 6.47 15.33 0.09
C ASN A 121 7.23 14.49 -0.94
N ILE A 122 6.72 13.34 -1.34
CA ILE A 122 7.38 12.46 -2.31
C ILE A 122 7.06 12.93 -3.72
N PRO A 123 8.07 13.38 -4.49
CA PRO A 123 7.81 13.96 -5.82
C PRO A 123 7.22 12.94 -6.78
N GLY A 124 6.21 13.37 -7.53
CA GLY A 124 5.58 12.56 -8.58
C GLY A 124 4.61 11.50 -8.10
N LEU A 125 4.45 11.33 -6.79
CA LEU A 125 3.54 10.33 -6.24
C LEU A 125 2.11 10.86 -6.25
N ARG A 126 1.20 10.11 -6.87
CA ARG A 126 -0.24 10.39 -6.82
C ARG A 126 -0.84 9.70 -5.60
N LEU A 127 -1.65 10.44 -4.86
CA LEU A 127 -2.29 9.98 -3.62
C LEU A 127 -3.81 10.06 -3.71
N ASP A 128 -4.47 9.13 -3.05
CA ASP A 128 -5.92 9.15 -2.86
C ASP A 128 -6.22 8.55 -1.48
N ASP A 129 -7.33 8.96 -0.89
CA ASP A 129 -7.78 8.44 0.40
C ASP A 129 -9.23 7.97 0.27
N TRP A 130 -9.43 6.66 0.32
CA TRP A 130 -10.77 6.06 0.20
C TRP A 130 -11.52 5.99 1.53
N LEU A 131 -10.88 6.37 2.63
CA LEU A 131 -11.50 6.41 3.96
C LEU A 131 -12.02 7.80 4.32
N GLU A 132 -11.61 8.83 3.58
CA GLU A 132 -12.18 10.17 3.73
C GLU A 132 -13.58 10.22 3.11
N PRO A 133 -14.55 10.84 3.80
CA PRO A 133 -15.92 11.00 3.28
C PRO A 133 -16.00 11.87 2.02
#